data_76429f573195b4a49a1e8d0afed1b481
#
_entry.id   76429f573195b4a49a1e8d0afed1b481
#
_cell.length_a   1.000
_cell.length_b   1.000
_cell.length_c   1.000
_cell.angle_alpha   90.00
_cell.angle_beta   90.00
_cell.angle_gamma   90.00
#
_symmetry.space_group_name_H-M   'P 1'
#
loop_
_entity.id
_entity.type
_entity.pdbx_description
1 polymer ?
#
loop_
_entity_poly.entity_id
_entity_poly.type
_entity_poly.pdbx_seq_one_letter_code
_entity_poly.pdbx_strand_id
1 'polypeptide(L)'
;QADRCGMPYVNSRWLGGMLTNFVTIRSRVKRMEELEAKEADGTMALLPKKEQTLLRKELAKLQTNLNGIRNMAKLPDAIFVVDTNREQLAIHEAKRLGIPVVGTLDTNCDPDDVEYGIPANDDAIRSVNLLSTFVADAIVDATGITGIEEQMTAAAEPEAPAAAEAAPAAEAAPAADAPAAE
;
A
#
# COMPACT_ATOMS: atom_id res chain seq x y z
N GLN A 1 -5.44 -5.74 15.51
CA GLN A 1 -6.78 -5.18 15.25
C GLN A 1 -7.01 -5.04 13.75
N ALA A 2 -6.06 -4.53 12.97
CA ALA A 2 -6.19 -4.40 11.52
C ALA A 2 -6.49 -5.75 10.83
N ASP A 3 -5.77 -6.81 11.22
CA ASP A 3 -6.06 -8.17 10.70
C ASP A 3 -7.47 -8.65 11.03
N ARG A 4 -8.03 -8.23 12.17
CA ARG A 4 -9.39 -8.59 12.60
C ARG A 4 -10.48 -7.98 11.72
N CYS A 5 -10.27 -6.75 11.25
CA CYS A 5 -11.18 -6.07 10.34
C CYS A 5 -10.74 -6.14 8.88
N GLY A 6 -9.69 -6.92 8.58
CA GLY A 6 -9.19 -7.12 7.22
C GLY A 6 -8.58 -5.86 6.57
N MET A 7 -8.22 -4.85 7.35
CA MET A 7 -7.66 -3.60 6.82
C MET A 7 -6.14 -3.66 6.68
N PRO A 8 -5.58 -3.00 5.66
CA PRO A 8 -4.15 -2.82 5.53
C PRO A 8 -3.57 -2.03 6.71
N TYR A 9 -2.32 -2.33 7.07
CA TYR A 9 -1.64 -1.63 8.15
C TYR A 9 -0.15 -1.50 7.92
N VAL A 10 0.46 -0.55 8.61
CA VAL A 10 1.91 -0.38 8.69
C VAL A 10 2.29 -0.31 10.16
N ASN A 11 3.01 -1.31 10.64
CA ASN A 11 3.45 -1.43 12.04
C ASN A 11 4.95 -1.25 12.22
N SER A 12 5.66 -0.97 11.14
CA SER A 12 7.08 -0.68 11.12
C SER A 12 7.27 0.76 10.64
N ARG A 13 8.32 1.04 9.91
CA ARG A 13 8.58 2.38 9.41
C ARG A 13 7.71 2.68 8.18
N TRP A 14 7.06 3.85 8.17
CA TRP A 14 6.44 4.38 6.96
C TRP A 14 7.52 4.66 5.90
N LEU A 15 7.39 4.08 4.74
CA LEU A 15 8.30 4.33 3.62
C LEU A 15 7.77 5.50 2.78
N GLY A 16 8.62 6.49 2.49
CA GLY A 16 8.20 7.60 1.63
C GLY A 16 7.69 7.10 0.29
N GLY A 17 6.52 7.61 -0.12
CA GLY A 17 5.86 7.23 -1.35
C GLY A 17 4.87 6.07 -1.21
N MET A 18 4.51 5.64 0.00
CA MET A 18 3.56 4.54 0.18
C MET A 18 2.19 4.84 -0.42
N LEU A 19 1.76 6.09 -0.39
CA LEU A 19 0.53 6.55 -1.02
C LEU A 19 0.84 7.30 -2.33
N THR A 20 1.74 8.27 -2.31
CA THR A 20 2.04 9.14 -3.46
C THR A 20 2.74 8.43 -4.61
N ASN A 21 3.43 7.32 -4.35
CA ASN A 21 4.06 6.47 -5.37
C ASN A 21 3.62 5.01 -5.23
N PHE A 22 2.31 4.82 -5.16
CA PHE A 22 1.68 3.52 -4.91
C PHE A 22 2.07 2.44 -5.92
N VAL A 23 2.23 2.81 -7.19
CA VAL A 23 2.65 1.86 -8.26
C VAL A 23 4.00 1.23 -7.94
N THR A 24 4.96 2.03 -7.48
CA THR A 24 6.29 1.51 -7.09
C THR A 24 6.19 0.63 -5.84
N ILE A 25 5.36 0.99 -4.87
CA ILE A 25 5.13 0.15 -3.68
C ILE A 25 4.51 -1.19 -4.07
N ARG A 26 3.51 -1.21 -4.94
CA ARG A 26 2.92 -2.46 -5.48
C ARG A 26 3.96 -3.33 -6.19
N SER A 27 4.87 -2.74 -6.96
CA SER A 27 5.96 -3.50 -7.58
C SER A 27 6.90 -4.14 -6.54
N ARG A 28 7.12 -3.48 -5.38
CA ARG A 28 7.90 -4.03 -4.27
C ARG A 28 7.17 -5.14 -3.53
N VAL A 29 5.85 -5.02 -3.36
CA VAL A 29 5.01 -6.10 -2.82
C VAL A 29 5.08 -7.33 -3.75
N LYS A 30 4.92 -7.15 -5.06
CA LYS A 30 5.06 -8.23 -6.03
C LYS A 30 6.46 -8.89 -5.98
N ARG A 31 7.51 -8.08 -5.82
CA ARG A 31 8.86 -8.60 -5.63
C ARG A 31 8.99 -9.46 -4.37
N MET A 32 8.34 -9.06 -3.28
CA MET A 32 8.29 -9.85 -2.04
C MET A 32 7.63 -11.22 -2.28
N GLU A 33 6.48 -11.24 -2.96
CA GLU A 33 5.76 -12.47 -3.31
C GLU A 33 6.59 -13.39 -4.22
N GLU A 34 7.31 -12.83 -5.19
CA GLU A 34 8.24 -13.59 -6.05
C GLU A 34 9.37 -14.24 -5.25
N LEU A 35 9.90 -13.54 -4.25
CA LEU A 35 10.96 -14.09 -3.40
C LEU A 35 10.44 -15.19 -2.47
N GLU A 36 9.23 -15.02 -1.94
CA GLU A 36 8.55 -16.04 -1.13
C GLU A 36 8.27 -17.31 -1.96
N ALA A 37 7.77 -17.14 -3.18
CA ALA A 37 7.54 -18.25 -4.09
C ALA A 37 8.85 -19.00 -4.40
N LYS A 38 9.95 -18.30 -4.68
CA LYS A 38 11.27 -18.88 -4.90
C LYS A 38 11.83 -19.63 -3.68
N GLU A 39 11.48 -19.18 -2.48
CA GLU A 39 11.88 -19.87 -1.25
C GLU A 39 11.05 -21.14 -1.04
N ALA A 40 9.74 -21.07 -1.29
CA ALA A 40 8.81 -22.20 -1.19
C ALA A 40 9.11 -23.29 -2.23
N ASP A 41 9.40 -22.91 -3.48
CA ASP A 41 9.73 -23.83 -4.58
C ASP A 41 11.13 -24.44 -4.46
N GLY A 42 11.93 -24.00 -3.49
CA GLY A 42 13.31 -24.46 -3.31
C GLY A 42 14.30 -23.97 -4.36
N THR A 43 13.88 -23.15 -5.33
CA THR A 43 14.76 -22.57 -6.37
C THR A 43 15.83 -21.67 -5.78
N MET A 44 15.55 -21.05 -4.64
CA MET A 44 16.54 -20.25 -3.90
C MET A 44 17.71 -21.10 -3.39
N ALA A 45 17.49 -22.38 -3.10
CA ALA A 45 18.54 -23.30 -2.63
C ALA A 45 19.54 -23.70 -3.73
N LEU A 46 19.19 -23.55 -5.00
CA LEU A 46 20.06 -23.84 -6.15
C LEU A 46 21.09 -22.72 -6.43
N LEU A 47 20.89 -21.53 -5.85
CA LEU A 47 21.79 -20.39 -6.03
C LEU A 47 23.05 -20.51 -5.14
N PRO A 48 24.13 -19.77 -5.48
CA PRO A 48 25.31 -19.69 -4.60
C PRO A 48 24.94 -19.17 -3.21
N LYS A 49 25.57 -19.69 -2.15
CA LYS A 49 25.27 -19.33 -0.74
C LYS A 49 25.27 -17.82 -0.45
N LYS A 50 26.15 -17.07 -1.09
CA LYS A 50 26.23 -15.61 -0.96
C LYS A 50 24.95 -14.94 -1.48
N GLU A 51 24.47 -15.38 -2.62
CA GLU A 51 23.25 -14.86 -3.26
C GLU A 51 22.00 -15.21 -2.44
N GLN A 52 21.89 -16.47 -1.98
CA GLN A 52 20.82 -16.88 -1.07
C GLN A 52 20.72 -15.94 0.14
N THR A 53 21.87 -15.63 0.75
CA THR A 53 21.92 -14.76 1.95
C THR A 53 21.46 -13.34 1.63
N LEU A 54 21.80 -12.80 0.46
CA LEU A 54 21.37 -11.47 0.04
C LEU A 54 19.85 -11.43 -0.22
N LEU A 55 19.32 -12.42 -0.95
CA LEU A 55 17.88 -12.50 -1.25
C LEU A 55 17.04 -12.70 0.01
N ARG A 56 17.48 -13.53 0.96
CA ARG A 56 16.79 -13.70 2.24
C ARG A 56 16.80 -12.41 3.09
N LYS A 57 17.89 -11.65 3.06
CA LYS A 57 17.95 -10.33 3.73
C LYS A 57 17.00 -9.32 3.06
N GLU A 58 16.94 -9.33 1.73
CA GLU A 58 16.00 -8.52 0.97
C GLU A 58 14.55 -8.89 1.34
N LEU A 59 14.21 -10.18 1.30
CA LEU A 59 12.91 -10.70 1.65
C LEU A 59 12.49 -10.31 3.07
N ALA A 60 13.33 -10.55 4.06
CA ALA A 60 13.06 -10.17 5.46
C ALA A 60 12.78 -8.68 5.62
N LYS A 61 13.53 -7.82 4.92
CA LYS A 61 13.32 -6.36 4.94
C LYS A 61 11.99 -5.97 4.29
N LEU A 62 11.62 -6.59 3.18
CA LEU A 62 10.34 -6.34 2.49
C LEU A 62 9.18 -6.80 3.37
N GLN A 63 9.25 -7.99 3.94
CA GLN A 63 8.22 -8.52 4.84
C GLN A 63 8.02 -7.62 6.06
N THR A 64 9.09 -7.16 6.70
CA THR A 64 8.99 -6.27 7.86
C THR A 64 8.23 -4.98 7.54
N ASN A 65 8.42 -4.40 6.34
CA ASN A 65 7.88 -3.09 6.02
C ASN A 65 6.56 -3.14 5.21
N LEU A 66 6.33 -4.18 4.42
CA LEU A 66 5.25 -4.20 3.43
C LEU A 66 4.21 -5.31 3.66
N ASN A 67 4.44 -6.22 4.61
CA ASN A 67 3.53 -7.36 4.81
C ASN A 67 2.09 -6.91 5.11
N GLY A 68 1.92 -5.88 5.92
CA GLY A 68 0.59 -5.38 6.28
C GLY A 68 -0.18 -4.69 5.16
N ILE A 69 0.48 -4.35 4.05
CA ILE A 69 -0.16 -3.75 2.86
C ILE A 69 -0.19 -4.69 1.65
N ARG A 70 0.11 -5.96 1.85
CA ARG A 70 0.14 -6.98 0.78
C ARG A 70 -1.14 -6.97 -0.05
N ASN A 71 -2.28 -7.02 0.62
CA ASN A 71 -3.60 -7.14 0.01
C ASN A 71 -4.20 -5.80 -0.44
N MET A 72 -3.50 -4.68 -0.23
CA MET A 72 -3.99 -3.36 -0.61
C MET A 72 -3.92 -3.17 -2.13
N ALA A 73 -5.04 -3.37 -2.83
CA ALA A 73 -5.13 -3.26 -4.29
C ALA A 73 -5.26 -1.81 -4.78
N LYS A 74 -5.90 -0.93 -4.01
CA LYS A 74 -6.14 0.49 -4.31
C LYS A 74 -5.69 1.37 -3.16
N LEU A 75 -5.63 2.69 -3.40
CA LEU A 75 -5.40 3.68 -2.33
C LEU A 75 -6.55 3.61 -1.31
N PRO A 76 -6.28 3.82 -0.02
CA PRO A 76 -7.31 3.80 1.01
C PRO A 76 -8.19 5.06 0.92
N ASP A 77 -9.44 4.92 1.34
CA ASP A 77 -10.40 6.01 1.38
C ASP A 77 -10.21 6.92 2.62
N ALA A 78 -9.56 6.40 3.66
CA ALA A 78 -9.13 7.13 4.86
C ALA A 78 -7.93 6.45 5.50
N ILE A 79 -7.16 7.16 6.32
CA ILE A 79 -6.09 6.56 7.13
C ILE A 79 -6.32 6.87 8.61
N PHE A 80 -6.01 5.89 9.46
CA PHE A 80 -5.93 6.05 10.90
C PHE A 80 -4.47 6.08 11.33
N VAL A 81 -4.05 7.16 11.98
CA VAL A 81 -2.67 7.40 12.39
C VAL A 81 -2.59 7.46 13.91
N VAL A 82 -1.74 6.64 14.48
CA VAL A 82 -1.35 6.71 15.90
C VAL A 82 -0.03 7.46 15.96
N ASP A 83 0.08 8.43 16.88
CA ASP A 83 1.25 9.32 17.03
C ASP A 83 1.48 10.18 15.76
N THR A 84 0.63 11.20 15.61
CA THR A 84 0.67 12.11 14.45
C THR A 84 1.99 12.89 14.37
N ASN A 85 2.67 13.11 15.49
CA ASN A 85 3.95 13.81 15.51
C ASN A 85 5.08 12.98 14.85
N ARG A 86 5.10 11.66 15.05
CA ARG A 86 6.11 10.78 14.44
C ARG A 86 5.80 10.43 12.98
N GLU A 87 4.52 10.27 12.67
CA GLU A 87 4.07 9.78 11.36
C GLU A 87 3.67 10.92 10.40
N GLN A 88 4.27 12.09 10.55
CA GLN A 88 4.00 13.26 9.69
C GLN A 88 4.18 12.96 8.19
N LEU A 89 5.07 12.05 7.83
CA LEU A 89 5.26 11.67 6.44
C LEU A 89 4.00 11.03 5.85
N ALA A 90 3.33 10.16 6.60
CA ALA A 90 2.07 9.53 6.19
C ALA A 90 0.96 10.60 6.03
N ILE A 91 0.87 11.51 7.00
CA ILE A 91 -0.10 12.62 7.00
C ILE A 91 0.11 13.54 5.79
N HIS A 92 1.34 13.94 5.50
CA HIS A 92 1.66 14.77 4.34
C HIS A 92 1.31 14.09 3.01
N GLU A 93 1.57 12.78 2.90
CA GLU A 93 1.19 12.02 1.70
C GLU A 93 -0.32 11.93 1.55
N ALA A 94 -1.05 11.67 2.64
CA ALA A 94 -2.51 11.62 2.63
C ALA A 94 -3.13 12.97 2.25
N LYS A 95 -2.70 14.05 2.90
CA LYS A 95 -3.14 15.43 2.58
C LYS A 95 -2.90 15.77 1.10
N ARG A 96 -1.75 15.38 0.54
CA ARG A 96 -1.42 15.61 -0.87
C ARG A 96 -2.37 14.91 -1.83
N LEU A 97 -2.92 13.78 -1.43
CA LEU A 97 -3.85 12.97 -2.23
C LEU A 97 -5.32 13.25 -1.89
N GLY A 98 -5.59 14.12 -0.90
CA GLY A 98 -6.95 14.39 -0.44
C GLY A 98 -7.59 13.22 0.32
N ILE A 99 -6.76 12.35 0.92
CA ILE A 99 -7.22 11.24 1.75
C ILE A 99 -7.40 11.75 3.17
N PRO A 100 -8.61 11.65 3.76
CA PRO A 100 -8.86 12.11 5.11
C PRO A 100 -8.06 11.33 6.15
N VAL A 101 -7.56 12.05 7.15
CA VAL A 101 -6.74 11.51 8.24
C VAL A 101 -7.52 11.53 9.54
N VAL A 102 -7.68 10.37 10.14
CA VAL A 102 -8.13 10.20 11.53
C VAL A 102 -6.88 10.00 12.38
N GLY A 103 -6.60 10.85 13.35
CA GLY A 103 -5.36 10.80 14.12
C GLY A 103 -5.57 10.87 15.63
N THR A 104 -4.69 10.21 16.39
CA THR A 104 -4.61 10.43 17.83
C THR A 104 -3.85 11.73 18.09
N LEU A 105 -4.40 12.57 18.95
CA LEU A 105 -3.81 13.84 19.34
C LEU A 105 -3.45 13.80 20.81
N ASP A 106 -2.16 13.76 21.11
CA ASP A 106 -1.61 14.00 22.43
C ASP A 106 -1.19 15.46 22.59
N THR A 107 -0.65 15.83 23.71
CA THR A 107 -0.26 17.21 24.08
C THR A 107 0.85 17.80 23.20
N ASN A 108 1.61 16.97 22.50
CA ASN A 108 2.71 17.34 21.60
C ASN A 108 2.30 17.34 20.10
N CYS A 109 1.01 17.12 19.81
CA CYS A 109 0.51 17.00 18.44
C CYS A 109 -0.20 18.29 17.99
N ASP A 110 -0.11 18.62 16.71
CA ASP A 110 -0.83 19.73 16.10
C ASP A 110 -2.21 19.25 15.61
N PRO A 111 -3.32 19.82 16.14
CA PRO A 111 -4.67 19.44 15.70
C PRO A 111 -4.95 19.79 14.22
N ASP A 112 -4.24 20.76 13.64
CA ASP A 112 -4.42 21.17 12.25
C ASP A 112 -3.81 20.15 11.25
N ASP A 113 -3.10 19.15 11.78
CA ASP A 113 -2.50 18.10 10.96
C ASP A 113 -3.49 17.01 10.55
N VAL A 114 -4.65 16.92 11.18
CA VAL A 114 -5.64 15.87 10.94
C VAL A 114 -7.04 16.44 10.73
N GLU A 115 -7.84 15.80 9.88
CA GLU A 115 -9.24 16.19 9.69
C GLU A 115 -10.11 15.72 10.86
N TYR A 116 -9.78 14.58 11.45
CA TYR A 116 -10.52 13.99 12.57
C TYR A 116 -9.56 13.65 13.71
N GLY A 117 -9.42 14.57 14.66
CA GLY A 117 -8.55 14.38 15.80
C GLY A 117 -9.26 13.68 16.97
N ILE A 118 -8.63 12.66 17.51
CA ILE A 118 -9.08 11.93 18.71
C ILE A 118 -8.15 12.29 19.86
N PRO A 119 -8.59 13.09 20.86
CA PRO A 119 -7.75 13.40 22.01
C PRO A 119 -7.44 12.14 22.81
N ALA A 120 -6.19 11.73 22.84
CA ALA A 120 -5.78 10.51 23.54
C ALA A 120 -4.27 10.48 23.77
N ASN A 121 -3.86 9.64 24.74
CA ASN A 121 -2.45 9.35 24.96
C ASN A 121 -1.96 8.33 23.92
N ASP A 122 -0.89 8.67 23.20
CA ASP A 122 -0.29 7.87 22.13
C ASP A 122 0.91 7.02 22.58
N ASP A 123 1.45 7.27 23.79
CA ASP A 123 2.55 6.49 24.36
C ASP A 123 2.09 5.21 25.10
N ALA A 124 0.86 5.22 25.63
CA ALA A 124 0.38 4.12 26.45
C ALA A 124 -0.20 2.99 25.62
N ILE A 125 0.40 1.80 25.68
CA ILE A 125 -0.05 0.58 24.98
C ILE A 125 -1.55 0.31 25.18
N ARG A 126 -2.07 0.55 26.40
CA ARG A 126 -3.49 0.34 26.70
C ARG A 126 -4.39 1.33 25.98
N SER A 127 -3.99 2.59 25.86
CA SER A 127 -4.73 3.62 25.13
C SER A 127 -4.76 3.30 23.64
N VAL A 128 -3.60 3.03 23.06
CA VAL A 128 -3.47 2.67 21.63
C VAL A 128 -4.29 1.42 21.30
N ASN A 129 -4.24 0.40 22.16
CA ASN A 129 -5.02 -0.83 21.95
C ASN A 129 -6.54 -0.56 22.03
N LEU A 130 -6.99 0.25 23.00
CA LEU A 130 -8.39 0.62 23.14
C LEU A 130 -8.90 1.34 21.89
N LEU A 131 -8.20 2.39 21.44
CA LEU A 131 -8.58 3.17 20.27
C LEU A 131 -8.57 2.33 18.99
N SER A 132 -7.51 1.53 18.80
CA SER A 132 -7.43 0.61 17.67
C SER A 132 -8.55 -0.43 17.66
N THR A 133 -9.03 -0.84 18.84
CA THR A 133 -10.18 -1.75 18.97
C THR A 133 -11.46 -1.05 18.54
N PHE A 134 -11.73 0.16 19.03
CA PHE A 134 -12.91 0.93 18.63
C PHE A 134 -12.95 1.23 17.12
N VAL A 135 -11.81 1.62 16.55
CA VAL A 135 -11.73 1.86 15.10
C VAL A 135 -12.01 0.57 14.31
N ALA A 136 -11.42 -0.55 14.74
CA ALA A 136 -11.66 -1.83 14.10
C ALA A 136 -13.12 -2.31 14.24
N ASP A 137 -13.74 -2.11 15.41
CA ASP A 137 -15.16 -2.44 15.63
C ASP A 137 -16.06 -1.59 14.71
N ALA A 138 -15.80 -0.28 14.62
CA ALA A 138 -16.56 0.60 13.73
C ALA A 138 -16.42 0.19 12.25
N ILE A 139 -15.25 -0.27 11.83
CA ILE A 139 -15.05 -0.77 10.47
C ILE A 139 -15.84 -2.07 10.25
N VAL A 140 -15.75 -3.01 11.18
CA VAL A 140 -16.51 -4.28 11.09
C VAL A 140 -18.01 -4.02 11.06
N ASP A 141 -18.50 -3.13 11.92
CA ASP A 141 -19.93 -2.76 11.98
C ASP A 141 -20.42 -2.11 10.67
N ALA A 142 -19.55 -1.29 10.04
CA ALA A 142 -19.90 -0.59 8.81
C ALA A 142 -19.80 -1.46 7.56
N THR A 143 -18.82 -2.35 7.51
CA THR A 143 -18.51 -3.15 6.32
C THR A 143 -19.05 -4.57 6.38
N GLY A 144 -19.33 -5.09 7.58
CA GLY A 144 -19.64 -6.50 7.83
C GLY A 144 -18.47 -7.46 7.60
N ILE A 145 -17.28 -6.94 7.30
CA ILE A 145 -16.10 -7.74 6.95
C ILE A 145 -15.35 -8.13 8.22
N THR A 146 -15.25 -9.42 8.48
CA THR A 146 -14.49 -10.00 9.59
C THR A 146 -13.34 -10.85 9.05
N GLY A 147 -12.15 -10.24 8.96
CA GLY A 147 -10.93 -10.95 8.59
C GLY A 147 -10.48 -10.81 7.13
N ILE A 148 -9.24 -11.21 6.88
CA ILE A 148 -8.54 -11.01 5.58
C ILE A 148 -9.16 -11.89 4.47
N GLU A 149 -9.76 -13.02 4.81
CA GLU A 149 -10.29 -13.98 3.84
C GLU A 149 -11.49 -13.45 3.04
N GLU A 150 -12.35 -12.65 3.66
CA GLU A 150 -13.51 -12.08 2.99
C GLU A 150 -13.16 -10.93 2.03
N GLN A 151 -12.06 -10.21 2.27
CA GLN A 151 -11.59 -9.18 1.33
C GLN A 151 -10.97 -9.75 0.06
N MET A 152 -10.38 -10.93 0.10
CA MET A 152 -9.82 -11.59 -1.08
C MET A 152 -10.92 -12.02 -2.06
N THR A 153 -12.10 -12.38 -1.58
CA THR A 153 -13.24 -12.73 -2.43
C THR A 153 -13.93 -11.52 -3.05
N ALA A 154 -13.98 -10.39 -2.35
CA ALA A 154 -14.56 -9.15 -2.88
C ALA A 154 -13.68 -8.46 -3.93
N ALA A 155 -12.35 -8.65 -3.88
CA ALA A 155 -11.41 -8.11 -4.86
C ALA A 155 -11.25 -8.96 -6.12
N ALA A 156 -11.87 -10.14 -6.17
CA ALA A 156 -11.78 -11.11 -7.27
C ALA A 156 -12.93 -11.03 -8.30
N GLU A 157 -13.85 -10.08 -8.19
CA GLU A 157 -14.77 -9.79 -9.29
C GLU A 157 -14.01 -9.08 -10.40
N PRO A 158 -13.84 -9.67 -11.60
CA PRO A 158 -13.14 -9.04 -12.70
C PRO A 158 -14.01 -7.92 -13.27
N GLU A 159 -13.55 -6.69 -13.15
CA GLU A 159 -14.02 -5.60 -14.00
C GLU A 159 -13.86 -6.02 -15.47
N ALA A 160 -14.96 -6.22 -16.15
CA ALA A 160 -14.99 -6.54 -17.56
C ALA A 160 -14.24 -5.45 -18.37
N PRO A 161 -13.39 -5.82 -19.34
CA PRO A 161 -12.68 -4.83 -20.12
C PRO A 161 -13.67 -4.04 -20.97
N ALA A 162 -13.74 -2.73 -20.72
CA ALA A 162 -14.43 -1.80 -21.61
C ALA A 162 -13.79 -1.90 -23.00
N ALA A 163 -14.60 -2.24 -23.97
CA ALA A 163 -14.24 -2.40 -25.36
C ALA A 163 -13.56 -1.14 -25.90
N ALA A 164 -12.34 -1.31 -26.38
CA ALA A 164 -11.66 -0.30 -27.19
C ALA A 164 -12.34 -0.25 -28.55
N GLU A 165 -13.06 0.83 -28.81
CA GLU A 165 -13.63 1.18 -30.08
C GLU A 165 -12.52 1.66 -31.02
N ALA A 166 -12.42 0.97 -32.14
CA ALA A 166 -11.45 1.20 -33.20
C ALA A 166 -11.71 2.52 -33.93
N ALA A 167 -10.68 3.32 -34.14
CA ALA A 167 -10.69 4.40 -35.11
C ALA A 167 -9.96 3.96 -36.41
N PRO A 168 -10.47 4.32 -37.60
CA PRO A 168 -9.99 3.77 -38.85
C PRO A 168 -8.79 4.51 -39.45
N ALA A 169 -8.06 3.76 -40.23
CA ALA A 169 -6.94 4.19 -41.04
C ALA A 169 -7.37 5.12 -42.23
N ALA A 170 -6.52 6.07 -42.52
CA ALA A 170 -6.38 6.66 -43.86
C ALA A 170 -4.89 6.94 -44.04
N GLU A 171 -4.23 6.19 -44.85
CA GLU A 171 -3.97 6.21 -46.31
C GLU A 171 -3.17 7.44 -46.79
N ALA A 172 -2.08 7.14 -47.39
CA ALA A 172 -1.39 7.74 -48.53
C ALA A 172 0.07 8.16 -48.32
N ALA A 173 0.96 7.35 -48.82
CA ALA A 173 2.20 7.79 -49.44
C ALA A 173 1.88 8.33 -50.87
N PRO A 174 2.76 9.04 -51.62
CA PRO A 174 4.08 8.52 -51.98
C PRO A 174 5.21 9.55 -52.24
N ALA A 175 6.41 9.02 -52.17
CA ALA A 175 7.52 9.08 -53.12
C ALA A 175 8.26 10.38 -53.51
N ALA A 176 9.58 10.17 -53.51
CA ALA A 176 10.63 10.70 -54.40
C ALA A 176 11.14 12.13 -54.08
N ASP A 177 12.41 12.39 -53.84
CA ASP A 177 13.51 12.28 -54.78
C ASP A 177 14.82 12.68 -54.06
N ALA A 178 15.89 12.00 -54.29
CA ALA A 178 17.24 12.48 -54.10
C ALA A 178 17.66 13.18 -55.43
N PRO A 179 18.67 14.09 -55.49
CA PRO A 179 20.06 13.69 -55.38
C PRO A 179 21.07 14.73 -54.83
N ALA A 180 22.18 14.21 -54.36
CA ALA A 180 23.60 14.49 -54.63
C ALA A 180 24.22 15.91 -54.63
N ALA A 181 25.42 15.93 -54.03
CA ALA A 181 26.64 16.70 -54.31
C ALA A 181 26.72 18.16 -53.86
N GLU A 182 27.60 18.48 -52.99
CA GLU A 182 29.04 18.74 -53.00
C GLU A 182 29.62 18.79 -51.61
#